data_c837da9b179335ece5607945b6baf8d1
#
_entry.id   c837da9b179335ece5607945b6baf8d1
#
_cell.length_a   1.000
_cell.length_b   1.000
_cell.length_c   1.000
_cell.angle_alpha   90.00
_cell.angle_beta   90.00
_cell.angle_gamma   90.00
#
_symmetry.space_group_name_H-M   'P 1'
#
loop_
_entity.id
_entity.type
_entity.pdbx_description
1 polymer ?
#
loop_
_entity_poly.entity_id
_entity_poly.type
_entity_poly.pdbx_seq_one_letter_code
_entity_poly.pdbx_strand_id
1 'polypeptide(L)'
;MKGRNTFTNIEIAELEKLIVLRTKTPASGQKAIRQKMRKIGFYGKDDWGITNLQLADLKTLVNSGQINVFGNSLKAVSLPKAIVKVEKVKVRPQTTTANPVSLDSILESFKLNCFDPQVDSETKIDNSSGNYIICLKKGSKLPTVSITPTFTTFEGLKVIYTGIAGGSLRTRDYRQHFKGNNAGRSTLRKSLGALFHYKQIPRDESPNNNKTKFNATDEQSLTEWMHTNLIMYFFPTTDFDNIELKLINNFIPPLNLKDNHNNINTDFRRLLSNLRATKN
;
A
#
# COMPACT_ATOMS: atom_id res chain seq x y z
N MET A 1 -14.23 -7.76 -9.19
CA MET A 1 -14.04 -7.21 -7.82
C MET A 1 -15.41 -7.17 -7.17
N LYS A 2 -15.56 -7.61 -5.91
CA LYS A 2 -16.83 -7.50 -5.19
C LYS A 2 -16.90 -6.12 -4.53
N GLY A 3 -17.98 -5.38 -4.74
CA GLY A 3 -18.25 -4.16 -3.98
C GLY A 3 -18.43 -4.48 -2.50
N ARG A 4 -18.22 -3.51 -1.65
CA ARG A 4 -18.44 -3.59 -0.19
C ARG A 4 -19.56 -2.63 0.20
N ASN A 5 -20.20 -2.92 1.30
CA ASN A 5 -21.27 -2.09 1.87
C ASN A 5 -20.86 -1.44 3.19
N THR A 6 -19.58 -1.47 3.53
CA THR A 6 -19.06 -0.95 4.79
C THR A 6 -17.89 -0.03 4.51
N PHE A 7 -17.97 1.22 4.98
CA PHE A 7 -17.00 2.28 4.72
C PHE A 7 -16.68 3.04 6.02
N THR A 8 -15.50 3.63 6.08
CA THR A 8 -15.13 4.56 7.17
C THR A 8 -15.75 5.94 6.93
N ASN A 9 -15.82 6.77 7.97
CA ASN A 9 -16.23 8.18 7.82
C ASN A 9 -15.35 8.94 6.83
N ILE A 10 -14.05 8.64 6.78
CA ILE A 10 -13.11 9.26 5.83
C ILE A 10 -13.45 8.86 4.39
N GLU A 11 -13.75 7.58 4.16
CA GLU A 11 -14.15 7.09 2.83
C GLU A 11 -15.51 7.65 2.39
N ILE A 12 -16.47 7.79 3.31
CA ILE A 12 -17.75 8.46 3.01
C ILE A 12 -17.51 9.93 2.63
N ALA A 13 -16.68 10.66 3.38
CA ALA A 13 -16.33 12.04 3.05
C ALA A 13 -15.61 12.15 1.68
N GLU A 14 -14.76 11.19 1.33
CA GLU A 14 -14.11 11.15 0.02
C GLU A 14 -15.11 10.80 -1.10
N LEU A 15 -16.04 9.88 -0.85
CA LEU A 15 -17.13 9.56 -1.80
C LEU A 15 -18.02 10.78 -2.04
N GLU A 16 -18.38 11.55 -1.00
CA GLU A 16 -19.13 12.80 -1.13
C GLU A 16 -18.42 13.80 -2.04
N LYS A 17 -17.11 14.01 -1.84
CA LYS A 17 -16.29 14.88 -2.70
C LYS A 17 -16.26 14.38 -4.15
N LEU A 18 -16.08 13.07 -4.36
CA LEU A 18 -16.05 12.48 -5.70
C LEU A 18 -17.40 12.58 -6.41
N ILE A 19 -18.53 12.43 -5.69
CA ILE A 19 -19.88 12.61 -6.25
C ILE A 19 -20.06 14.06 -6.69
N VAL A 20 -19.74 15.04 -5.84
CA VAL A 20 -19.82 16.47 -6.18
C VAL A 20 -18.92 16.83 -7.34
N LEU A 21 -17.69 16.30 -7.37
CA LEU A 21 -16.77 16.52 -8.47
C LEU A 21 -17.32 15.94 -9.79
N ARG A 22 -17.90 14.73 -9.75
CA ARG A 22 -18.50 14.10 -10.92
C ARG A 22 -19.65 14.91 -11.51
N THR A 23 -20.53 15.46 -10.66
CA THR A 23 -21.66 16.28 -11.14
C THR A 23 -21.22 17.57 -11.81
N LYS A 24 -20.05 18.11 -11.45
CA LYS A 24 -19.48 19.32 -12.03
C LYS A 24 -18.55 19.03 -13.24
N THR A 25 -18.26 17.75 -13.53
CA THR A 25 -17.30 17.37 -14.56
C THR A 25 -18.04 16.97 -15.85
N PRO A 26 -17.61 17.42 -17.04
CA PRO A 26 -18.16 16.97 -18.33
C PRO A 26 -18.12 15.44 -18.49
N ALA A 27 -19.03 14.88 -19.26
CA ALA A 27 -19.20 13.44 -19.42
C ALA A 27 -17.90 12.69 -19.79
N SER A 28 -17.02 13.30 -20.58
CA SER A 28 -15.72 12.76 -20.96
C SER A 28 -14.76 12.54 -19.77
N GLY A 29 -14.83 13.39 -18.75
CA GLY A 29 -14.00 13.31 -17.55
C GLY A 29 -14.55 12.41 -16.43
N GLN A 30 -15.86 12.12 -16.46
CA GLN A 30 -16.53 11.40 -15.36
C GLN A 30 -16.05 9.95 -15.20
N LYS A 31 -15.55 9.30 -16.25
CA LYS A 31 -15.05 7.92 -16.21
C LYS A 31 -13.92 7.76 -15.17
N ALA A 32 -12.99 8.71 -15.13
CA ALA A 32 -11.87 8.68 -14.20
C ALA A 32 -12.35 8.83 -12.73
N ILE A 33 -13.38 9.68 -12.51
CA ILE A 33 -13.94 9.88 -11.17
C ILE A 33 -14.67 8.62 -10.70
N ARG A 34 -15.48 7.99 -11.54
CA ARG A 34 -16.13 6.70 -11.22
C ARG A 34 -15.12 5.60 -10.93
N GLN A 35 -13.96 5.59 -11.61
CA GLN A 35 -12.88 4.65 -11.28
C GLN A 35 -12.29 4.90 -9.89
N LYS A 36 -12.16 6.16 -9.45
CA LYS A 36 -11.73 6.48 -8.08
C LYS A 36 -12.75 5.97 -7.06
N MET A 37 -14.05 6.19 -7.27
CA MET A 37 -15.11 5.67 -6.40
C MET A 37 -15.06 4.13 -6.32
N ARG A 38 -14.85 3.45 -7.44
CA ARG A 38 -14.66 1.98 -7.46
C ARG A 38 -13.41 1.52 -6.73
N LYS A 39 -12.33 2.29 -6.76
CA LYS A 39 -11.11 1.97 -5.98
C LYS A 39 -11.36 2.02 -4.47
N ILE A 40 -12.25 2.88 -4.00
CA ILE A 40 -12.72 2.91 -2.60
C ILE A 40 -13.57 1.66 -2.28
N GLY A 41 -13.96 0.87 -3.28
CA GLY A 41 -14.85 -0.28 -3.14
C GLY A 41 -16.33 0.07 -3.26
N PHE A 42 -16.64 1.30 -3.71
CA PHE A 42 -18.00 1.78 -3.90
C PHE A 42 -18.59 1.31 -5.23
N TYR A 43 -18.97 0.05 -5.26
CA TYR A 43 -19.79 -0.58 -6.30
C TYR A 43 -20.47 -1.79 -5.68
N GLY A 44 -21.70 -1.67 -5.32
CA GLY A 44 -22.53 -2.77 -4.80
C GLY A 44 -22.84 -3.82 -5.85
N LYS A 45 -23.72 -4.78 -5.57
CA LYS A 45 -24.19 -5.76 -6.55
C LYS A 45 -24.69 -5.10 -7.82
N ASP A 46 -25.33 -3.95 -7.69
CA ASP A 46 -25.97 -3.19 -8.76
C ASP A 46 -25.23 -1.88 -9.08
N ASP A 47 -23.92 -1.83 -8.79
CA ASP A 47 -23.06 -0.65 -9.04
C ASP A 47 -23.56 0.65 -8.32
N TRP A 48 -24.45 0.54 -7.33
CA TRP A 48 -25.04 1.67 -6.55
C TRP A 48 -25.54 2.85 -7.40
N GLY A 49 -25.85 2.64 -8.68
CA GLY A 49 -26.19 3.72 -9.58
C GLY A 49 -25.08 4.75 -9.79
N ILE A 50 -23.80 4.36 -9.63
CA ILE A 50 -22.61 5.24 -9.60
C ILE A 50 -22.53 6.22 -10.78
N THR A 51 -23.17 5.91 -11.89
CA THR A 51 -23.20 6.76 -13.09
C THR A 51 -23.97 8.04 -12.85
N ASN A 52 -25.11 7.97 -12.15
CA ASN A 52 -26.04 9.09 -11.94
C ASN A 52 -26.17 9.48 -10.45
N LEU A 53 -25.50 8.79 -9.55
CA LEU A 53 -25.57 8.95 -8.11
C LEU A 53 -25.44 10.41 -7.70
N GLN A 54 -26.38 10.91 -6.94
CA GLN A 54 -26.34 12.24 -6.32
C GLN A 54 -25.92 12.14 -4.85
N LEU A 55 -25.56 13.27 -4.25
CA LEU A 55 -25.18 13.30 -2.83
C LEU A 55 -26.34 12.85 -1.92
N ALA A 56 -27.58 13.17 -2.30
CA ALA A 56 -28.76 12.73 -1.59
C ALA A 56 -28.94 11.21 -1.60
N ASP A 57 -28.60 10.56 -2.72
CA ASP A 57 -28.69 9.10 -2.85
C ASP A 57 -27.69 8.40 -1.93
N LEU A 58 -26.45 8.90 -1.83
CA LEU A 58 -25.46 8.37 -0.89
C LEU A 58 -25.98 8.47 0.56
N LYS A 59 -26.56 9.61 0.94
CA LYS A 59 -27.15 9.80 2.28
C LYS A 59 -28.31 8.83 2.54
N THR A 60 -29.14 8.59 1.54
CA THR A 60 -30.24 7.61 1.62
C THR A 60 -29.69 6.19 1.82
N LEU A 61 -28.66 5.80 1.09
CA LEU A 61 -28.00 4.48 1.22
C LEU A 61 -27.39 4.28 2.63
N VAL A 62 -26.83 5.33 3.22
CA VAL A 62 -26.32 5.31 4.60
C VAL A 62 -27.46 5.24 5.62
N ASN A 63 -28.48 6.08 5.48
CA ASN A 63 -29.59 6.14 6.42
C ASN A 63 -30.47 4.88 6.40
N SER A 64 -30.58 4.22 5.27
CA SER A 64 -31.31 2.95 5.11
C SER A 64 -30.52 1.73 5.62
N GLY A 65 -29.25 1.89 6.03
CA GLY A 65 -28.39 0.80 6.44
C GLY A 65 -27.89 -0.10 5.30
N GLN A 66 -28.13 0.26 4.06
CA GLN A 66 -27.55 -0.42 2.90
C GLN A 66 -26.05 -0.21 2.85
N ILE A 67 -25.60 0.95 3.33
CA ILE A 67 -24.19 1.28 3.56
C ILE A 67 -23.98 1.48 5.06
N ASN A 68 -23.08 0.69 5.63
CA ASN A 68 -22.68 0.81 7.03
C ASN A 68 -21.45 1.72 7.13
N VAL A 69 -21.47 2.67 8.08
CA VAL A 69 -20.37 3.62 8.28
C VAL A 69 -19.69 3.31 9.60
N PHE A 70 -18.37 3.08 9.55
CA PHE A 70 -17.51 2.92 10.72
C PHE A 70 -16.73 4.21 11.01
N GLY A 71 -16.74 4.66 12.26
CA GLY A 71 -15.86 5.71 12.72
C GLY A 71 -16.55 6.73 13.60
N ASN A 72 -15.88 7.13 14.65
CA ASN A 72 -16.26 7.96 15.79
C ASN A 72 -17.50 8.82 15.63
N SER A 73 -18.53 8.40 16.35
CA SER A 73 -19.72 9.18 16.64
C SER A 73 -19.35 10.49 17.37
N LEU A 74 -19.66 11.62 16.78
CA LEU A 74 -19.90 12.84 17.54
C LEU A 74 -21.41 13.10 17.59
N LYS A 75 -21.93 12.89 18.80
CA LYS A 75 -23.19 13.39 19.39
C LYS A 75 -24.51 12.75 18.99
N ALA A 76 -25.09 12.23 20.04
CA ALA A 76 -26.42 11.77 20.25
C ALA A 76 -27.51 12.81 19.87
N VAL A 77 -28.61 12.33 19.28
CA VAL A 77 -29.95 12.88 19.49
C VAL A 77 -30.84 11.72 19.88
N SER A 78 -31.56 11.98 20.97
CA SER A 78 -32.39 11.14 21.79
C SER A 78 -33.60 10.50 21.11
N LEU A 79 -33.81 9.22 21.39
CA LEU A 79 -34.98 8.42 21.78
C LEU A 79 -36.39 8.68 21.18
N PRO A 80 -37.22 7.59 21.01
CA PRO A 80 -37.95 7.06 22.14
C PRO A 80 -38.04 5.51 22.25
N LYS A 81 -38.47 5.12 23.46
CA LYS A 81 -38.57 3.79 24.04
C LYS A 81 -39.68 2.88 23.47
N ALA A 82 -39.42 1.60 23.61
CA ALA A 82 -40.19 0.46 24.11
C ALA A 82 -40.14 -0.71 23.12
N ILE A 83 -39.97 -1.94 23.45
CA ILE A 83 -40.49 -2.89 24.46
C ILE A 83 -39.58 -4.12 24.53
N VAL A 84 -39.39 -4.61 25.72
CA VAL A 84 -38.65 -5.81 26.14
C VAL A 84 -39.31 -7.10 25.62
N LYS A 85 -38.49 -8.03 25.07
CA LYS A 85 -38.68 -9.47 25.29
C LYS A 85 -37.33 -10.17 25.38
N VAL A 86 -37.17 -10.83 26.52
CA VAL A 86 -35.99 -11.61 26.92
C VAL A 86 -36.02 -12.98 26.21
N GLU A 87 -34.97 -13.38 25.54
CA GLU A 87 -34.62 -14.79 25.41
C GLU A 87 -33.10 -15.02 25.13
N LYS A 88 -32.56 -15.74 26.07
CA LYS A 88 -31.34 -16.62 26.06
C LYS A 88 -30.04 -16.17 25.42
N VAL A 89 -29.16 -15.83 26.34
CA VAL A 89 -27.72 -15.59 26.20
C VAL A 89 -27.03 -16.81 25.59
N LYS A 90 -26.48 -16.62 24.38
CA LYS A 90 -25.26 -17.33 23.94
C LYS A 90 -24.12 -16.34 24.00
N VAL A 91 -23.23 -16.56 24.94
CA VAL A 91 -22.00 -15.79 25.12
C VAL A 91 -21.18 -15.92 23.85
N ARG A 92 -21.05 -14.83 23.12
CA ARG A 92 -20.11 -14.65 22.04
C ARG A 92 -18.92 -13.84 22.58
N PRO A 93 -17.67 -14.17 22.27
CA PRO A 93 -16.53 -13.43 22.82
C PRO A 93 -16.64 -11.96 22.46
N GLN A 94 -16.45 -11.11 23.45
CA GLN A 94 -16.38 -9.65 23.30
C GLN A 94 -15.22 -9.32 22.35
N THR A 95 -15.54 -8.76 21.19
CA THR A 95 -14.59 -7.99 20.40
C THR A 95 -14.30 -6.70 21.17
N THR A 96 -13.18 -6.65 21.81
CA THR A 96 -12.60 -5.44 22.37
C THR A 96 -12.51 -4.40 21.26
N THR A 97 -13.10 -3.22 21.48
CA THR A 97 -12.89 -2.01 20.67
C THR A 97 -11.40 -1.69 20.72
N ALA A 98 -10.68 -2.06 19.66
CA ALA A 98 -9.25 -1.77 19.55
C ALA A 98 -9.09 -0.25 19.42
N ASN A 99 -8.44 0.37 20.40
CA ASN A 99 -7.82 1.68 20.25
C ASN A 99 -6.99 1.70 18.95
N PRO A 100 -6.90 2.84 18.23
CA PRO A 100 -6.07 2.93 17.04
C PRO A 100 -4.66 2.46 17.41
N VAL A 101 -4.24 1.34 16.78
CA VAL A 101 -2.94 0.71 17.06
C VAL A 101 -1.87 1.76 16.85
N SER A 102 -1.10 2.06 17.89
CA SER A 102 -0.03 3.06 17.82
C SER A 102 1.05 2.60 16.83
N LEU A 103 1.80 3.55 16.25
CA LEU A 103 2.90 3.19 15.37
C LEU A 103 3.92 2.30 16.09
N ASP A 104 4.19 2.58 17.37
CA ASP A 104 5.14 1.81 18.17
C ASP A 104 4.73 0.35 18.31
N SER A 105 3.44 0.07 18.58
CA SER A 105 2.94 -1.31 18.66
C SER A 105 2.97 -2.03 17.30
N ILE A 106 2.80 -1.30 16.19
CA ILE A 106 2.98 -1.83 14.85
C ILE A 106 4.45 -2.19 14.62
N LEU A 107 5.37 -1.30 14.99
CA LEU A 107 6.81 -1.54 14.83
C LEU A 107 7.30 -2.70 15.69
N GLU A 108 6.80 -2.88 16.91
CA GLU A 108 7.09 -4.08 17.72
C GLU A 108 6.64 -5.36 17.00
N SER A 109 5.49 -5.34 16.31
CA SER A 109 5.01 -6.49 15.54
C SER A 109 5.91 -6.80 14.33
N PHE A 110 6.51 -5.78 13.69
CA PHE A 110 7.51 -5.99 12.64
C PHE A 110 8.77 -6.69 13.14
N LYS A 111 9.23 -6.42 14.37
CA LYS A 111 10.43 -7.05 14.94
C LYS A 111 10.32 -8.56 15.04
N LEU A 112 9.11 -9.08 15.24
CA LEU A 112 8.84 -10.51 15.36
C LEU A 112 8.92 -11.26 14.03
N ASN A 113 8.82 -10.55 12.91
CA ASN A 113 8.72 -11.13 11.58
C ASN A 113 9.85 -10.63 10.68
N CYS A 114 11.01 -11.24 10.82
CA CYS A 114 12.20 -10.94 10.03
C CYS A 114 12.42 -12.03 8.99
N PHE A 115 12.78 -11.66 7.77
CA PHE A 115 13.10 -12.55 6.66
C PHE A 115 14.44 -12.15 6.02
N ASP A 116 15.38 -13.06 6.04
CA ASP A 116 16.66 -12.96 5.32
C ASP A 116 16.59 -13.81 4.03
N PRO A 117 16.56 -13.19 2.84
CA PRO A 117 16.42 -13.92 1.58
C PRO A 117 17.59 -14.85 1.25
N GLN A 118 18.72 -14.71 1.95
CA GLN A 118 19.90 -15.55 1.76
C GLN A 118 19.78 -16.91 2.48
N VAL A 119 19.07 -16.95 3.59
CA VAL A 119 19.03 -18.13 4.47
C VAL A 119 17.64 -18.67 4.74
N ASP A 120 16.61 -17.82 4.65
CA ASP A 120 15.24 -18.18 4.98
C ASP A 120 14.48 -18.75 3.77
N SER A 121 13.61 -19.73 4.03
CA SER A 121 12.64 -20.23 3.04
C SER A 121 11.46 -19.27 2.88
N GLU A 122 10.85 -19.24 1.67
CA GLU A 122 9.63 -18.46 1.40
C GLU A 122 8.46 -18.79 2.33
N THR A 123 8.45 -19.97 2.93
CA THR A 123 7.41 -20.39 3.86
C THR A 123 7.38 -19.61 5.16
N LYS A 124 8.48 -18.93 5.49
CA LYS A 124 8.57 -18.02 6.65
C LYS A 124 7.73 -16.76 6.46
N ILE A 125 7.49 -16.34 5.21
CA ILE A 125 6.67 -15.17 4.92
C ILE A 125 5.20 -15.58 4.88
N ASP A 126 4.36 -14.80 5.57
CA ASP A 126 2.92 -15.03 5.61
C ASP A 126 2.29 -14.92 4.21
N ASN A 127 1.27 -15.75 3.95
CA ASN A 127 0.51 -15.73 2.70
C ASN A 127 -0.76 -14.86 2.81
N SER A 128 -0.72 -13.83 3.62
CA SER A 128 -1.78 -12.84 3.81
C SER A 128 -1.37 -11.46 3.29
N SER A 129 -2.30 -10.53 3.25
CA SER A 129 -2.01 -9.12 3.03
C SER A 129 -1.17 -8.52 4.18
N GLY A 130 -0.46 -7.44 3.92
CA GLY A 130 0.32 -6.77 4.95
C GLY A 130 1.28 -5.71 4.41
N ASN A 131 2.11 -5.22 5.33
CA ASN A 131 3.17 -4.26 5.05
C ASN A 131 4.55 -4.87 5.26
N TYR A 132 5.56 -4.27 4.64
CA TYR A 132 6.94 -4.69 4.82
C TYR A 132 7.90 -3.49 4.81
N ILE A 133 9.03 -3.68 5.47
CA ILE A 133 10.15 -2.75 5.59
C ILE A 133 11.38 -3.47 5.04
N ILE A 134 12.06 -2.87 4.07
CA ILE A 134 13.32 -3.38 3.53
C ILE A 134 14.46 -2.55 4.09
N CYS A 135 15.42 -3.24 4.70
CA CYS A 135 16.62 -2.65 5.27
C CYS A 135 17.88 -3.15 4.59
N LEU A 136 18.93 -2.34 4.64
CA LEU A 136 20.28 -2.80 4.33
C LEU A 136 20.81 -3.64 5.51
N LYS A 137 21.40 -4.81 5.24
CA LYS A 137 22.14 -5.59 6.22
C LYS A 137 23.31 -4.78 6.78
N LYS A 138 23.80 -5.14 7.96
CA LYS A 138 24.95 -4.48 8.58
C LYS A 138 26.16 -4.48 7.65
N GLY A 139 26.74 -3.31 7.43
CA GLY A 139 27.90 -3.15 6.52
C GLY A 139 27.52 -2.95 5.04
N SER A 140 26.29 -3.27 4.63
CA SER A 140 25.82 -3.07 3.26
C SER A 140 25.55 -1.60 2.94
N LYS A 141 25.68 -1.24 1.66
CA LYS A 141 25.48 0.12 1.13
C LYS A 141 24.68 0.06 -0.17
N LEU A 142 23.89 1.09 -0.44
CA LEU A 142 23.32 1.29 -1.78
C LEU A 142 24.46 1.55 -2.81
N PRO A 143 24.20 1.27 -4.10
CA PRO A 143 25.12 1.67 -5.17
C PRO A 143 25.45 3.15 -5.08
N THR A 144 26.70 3.51 -5.32
CA THR A 144 27.17 4.90 -5.26
C THR A 144 26.66 5.70 -6.45
N VAL A 145 26.00 6.81 -6.15
CA VAL A 145 25.54 7.80 -7.13
C VAL A 145 25.95 9.20 -6.65
N SER A 146 25.75 10.22 -7.48
CA SER A 146 26.18 11.61 -7.18
C SER A 146 25.55 12.21 -5.92
N ILE A 147 24.42 11.71 -5.45
CA ILE A 147 23.71 12.18 -4.25
C ILE A 147 23.56 11.02 -3.28
N THR A 148 24.12 11.16 -2.07
CA THR A 148 23.96 10.15 -1.00
C THR A 148 22.67 10.42 -0.23
N PRO A 149 21.77 9.43 -0.08
CA PRO A 149 20.57 9.63 0.70
C PRO A 149 20.82 9.60 2.20
N THR A 150 19.97 10.30 2.95
CA THR A 150 19.85 10.18 4.40
C THR A 150 18.98 8.97 4.74
N PHE A 151 19.33 8.23 5.77
CA PHE A 151 18.61 7.04 6.21
C PHE A 151 18.07 7.22 7.62
N THR A 152 16.87 6.75 7.84
CA THR A 152 16.39 6.36 9.16
C THR A 152 16.73 4.90 9.42
N THR A 153 16.59 4.45 10.65
CA THR A 153 16.92 3.07 11.03
C THR A 153 15.73 2.35 11.65
N PHE A 154 15.68 1.04 11.42
CA PHE A 154 14.83 0.09 12.12
C PHE A 154 15.70 -1.06 12.61
N GLU A 155 15.64 -1.40 13.89
CA GLU A 155 16.52 -2.41 14.54
C GLU A 155 18.02 -2.17 14.24
N GLY A 156 18.44 -0.90 14.22
CA GLY A 156 19.82 -0.51 13.92
C GLY A 156 20.23 -0.64 12.44
N LEU A 157 19.32 -1.05 11.56
CA LEU A 157 19.57 -1.23 10.12
C LEU A 157 18.95 -0.07 9.32
N LYS A 158 19.64 0.36 8.26
CA LYS A 158 19.17 1.47 7.40
C LYS A 158 17.96 1.06 6.60
N VAL A 159 16.82 1.74 6.80
CA VAL A 159 15.60 1.54 6.02
C VAL A 159 15.77 2.18 4.65
N ILE A 160 15.53 1.41 3.58
CA ILE A 160 15.63 1.87 2.21
C ILE A 160 14.29 1.91 1.47
N TYR A 161 13.33 1.06 1.87
CA TYR A 161 12.04 0.95 1.20
C TYR A 161 10.97 0.41 2.16
N THR A 162 9.74 0.87 1.99
CA THR A 162 8.54 0.29 2.60
C THR A 162 7.51 -0.01 1.51
N GLY A 163 6.62 -0.97 1.76
CA GLY A 163 5.60 -1.28 0.80
C GLY A 163 4.44 -2.10 1.35
N ILE A 164 3.50 -2.37 0.47
CA ILE A 164 2.29 -3.14 0.74
C ILE A 164 2.18 -4.37 -0.15
N ALA A 165 1.57 -5.38 0.41
CA ALA A 165 1.07 -6.55 -0.29
C ALA A 165 -0.45 -6.65 -0.07
N GLY A 166 -1.25 -6.16 -0.99
CA GLY A 166 -2.72 -6.17 -0.86
C GLY A 166 -3.36 -7.55 -0.92
N GLY A 167 -2.62 -8.58 -1.30
CA GLY A 167 -3.10 -9.95 -1.36
C GLY A 167 -2.24 -10.93 -0.58
N SER A 168 -0.94 -10.98 -0.85
CA SER A 168 0.00 -11.93 -0.24
C SER A 168 1.39 -11.33 -0.15
N LEU A 169 1.90 -11.20 1.09
CA LEU A 169 3.27 -10.82 1.39
C LEU A 169 4.25 -11.78 0.69
N ARG A 170 4.06 -13.09 0.80
CA ARG A 170 4.91 -14.08 0.13
C ARG A 170 4.99 -13.87 -1.38
N THR A 171 3.87 -13.64 -2.05
CA THR A 171 3.85 -13.42 -3.51
C THR A 171 4.49 -12.08 -3.87
N ARG A 172 4.15 -11.01 -3.14
CA ARG A 172 4.65 -9.66 -3.40
C ARG A 172 6.13 -9.55 -3.09
N ASP A 173 6.55 -10.02 -1.93
CA ASP A 173 7.89 -9.76 -1.43
C ASP A 173 8.87 -10.80 -1.95
N TYR A 174 8.64 -12.08 -1.68
CA TYR A 174 9.57 -13.10 -2.12
C TYR A 174 9.55 -13.26 -3.65
N ARG A 175 8.38 -13.55 -4.24
CA ARG A 175 8.31 -13.91 -5.67
C ARG A 175 8.53 -12.72 -6.61
N GLN A 176 8.15 -11.51 -6.23
CA GLN A 176 8.32 -10.33 -7.09
C GLN A 176 9.61 -9.56 -6.78
N HIS A 177 10.03 -9.45 -5.51
CA HIS A 177 11.23 -8.71 -5.16
C HIS A 177 12.46 -9.61 -5.16
N PHE A 178 12.47 -10.66 -4.34
CA PHE A 178 13.69 -11.45 -4.09
C PHE A 178 13.93 -12.59 -5.09
N LYS A 179 12.90 -13.29 -5.55
CA LYS A 179 13.01 -14.35 -6.55
C LYS A 179 12.74 -13.85 -7.98
N GLY A 180 12.27 -12.63 -8.12
CA GLY A 180 11.86 -12.08 -9.40
C GLY A 180 13.04 -11.86 -10.35
N ASN A 181 12.75 -11.95 -11.64
CA ASN A 181 13.64 -11.60 -12.73
C ASN A 181 13.02 -10.52 -13.62
N ASN A 182 12.15 -9.68 -13.05
CA ASN A 182 11.37 -8.71 -13.81
C ASN A 182 11.12 -7.43 -13.00
N ALA A 183 12.05 -6.49 -13.12
CA ALA A 183 11.95 -5.16 -12.53
C ALA A 183 10.68 -4.41 -12.95
N GLY A 184 10.09 -4.74 -14.08
CA GLY A 184 8.83 -4.15 -14.55
C GLY A 184 7.60 -4.46 -13.67
N ARG A 185 7.72 -5.42 -12.73
CA ARG A 185 6.69 -5.75 -11.74
C ARG A 185 7.07 -5.35 -10.30
N SER A 186 8.32 -4.93 -10.09
CA SER A 186 8.85 -4.59 -8.78
C SER A 186 9.45 -3.18 -8.78
N THR A 187 8.81 -2.26 -8.08
CA THR A 187 9.29 -0.87 -7.91
C THR A 187 10.64 -0.84 -7.20
N LEU A 188 10.85 -1.72 -6.20
CA LEU A 188 12.12 -1.85 -5.49
C LEU A 188 13.24 -2.28 -6.45
N ARG A 189 13.05 -3.36 -7.22
CA ARG A 189 14.04 -3.83 -8.20
C ARG A 189 14.35 -2.76 -9.25
N LYS A 190 13.30 -2.09 -9.77
CA LYS A 190 13.48 -1.00 -10.74
C LYS A 190 14.31 0.14 -10.17
N SER A 191 14.11 0.51 -8.91
CA SER A 191 14.90 1.54 -8.24
C SER A 191 16.35 1.11 -8.04
N LEU A 192 16.58 -0.09 -7.53
CA LEU A 192 17.92 -0.62 -7.28
C LEU A 192 18.72 -0.78 -8.60
N GLY A 193 18.13 -1.40 -9.62
CA GLY A 193 18.81 -1.58 -10.90
C GLY A 193 19.10 -0.25 -11.61
N ALA A 194 18.25 0.77 -11.43
CA ALA A 194 18.56 2.12 -11.92
C ALA A 194 19.77 2.74 -11.20
N LEU A 195 19.94 2.51 -9.89
CA LEU A 195 21.14 2.92 -9.15
C LEU A 195 22.41 2.17 -9.60
N PHE A 196 22.27 0.94 -10.08
CA PHE A 196 23.36 0.18 -10.72
C PHE A 196 23.61 0.59 -12.18
N HIS A 197 22.83 1.54 -12.71
CA HIS A 197 22.87 1.96 -14.12
C HIS A 197 22.62 0.82 -15.11
N TYR A 198 21.81 -0.19 -14.71
CA TYR A 198 21.45 -1.28 -15.59
C TYR A 198 20.58 -0.81 -16.76
N LYS A 199 20.88 -1.34 -17.95
CA LYS A 199 20.17 -0.97 -19.17
C LYS A 199 18.73 -1.45 -19.15
N GLN A 200 17.81 -0.51 -19.31
CA GLN A 200 16.38 -0.81 -19.40
C GLN A 200 16.01 -1.29 -20.81
N ILE A 201 15.37 -2.44 -20.89
CA ILE A 201 14.81 -3.01 -22.11
C ILE A 201 13.28 -3.07 -21.99
N PRO A 202 12.52 -3.10 -23.10
CA PRO A 202 11.08 -3.30 -23.08
C PRO A 202 10.71 -4.56 -22.28
N ARG A 203 9.70 -4.46 -21.41
CA ARG A 203 9.25 -5.63 -20.63
C ARG A 203 8.46 -6.62 -21.50
N ASP A 204 7.61 -6.09 -22.34
CA ASP A 204 6.69 -6.84 -23.19
C ASP A 204 6.96 -6.45 -24.65
N GLU A 205 6.63 -7.32 -25.60
CA GLU A 205 6.81 -7.09 -27.03
C GLU A 205 5.83 -6.01 -27.59
N SER A 206 4.81 -5.64 -26.83
CA SER A 206 3.84 -4.63 -27.23
C SER A 206 4.45 -3.22 -27.25
N PRO A 207 4.49 -2.54 -28.42
CA PRO A 207 5.13 -1.22 -28.56
C PRO A 207 4.46 -0.11 -27.74
N ASN A 208 3.23 -0.29 -27.30
CA ASN A 208 2.46 0.72 -26.56
C ASN A 208 2.60 0.61 -25.03
N ASN A 209 3.44 -0.30 -24.55
CA ASN A 209 3.62 -0.55 -23.15
C ASN A 209 4.97 0.04 -22.69
N ASN A 210 4.99 1.25 -22.16
CA ASN A 210 6.20 1.90 -21.64
C ASN A 210 6.83 1.20 -20.42
N LYS A 211 6.47 -0.07 -20.15
CA LYS A 211 7.02 -0.86 -19.05
C LYS A 211 8.36 -1.44 -19.45
N THR A 212 9.33 -1.30 -18.57
CA THR A 212 10.70 -1.78 -18.77
C THR A 212 11.09 -2.82 -17.73
N LYS A 213 12.08 -3.63 -18.06
CA LYS A 213 12.81 -4.57 -17.20
C LYS A 213 14.31 -4.43 -17.50
N PHE A 214 15.15 -5.17 -16.82
CA PHE A 214 16.57 -5.33 -17.18
C PHE A 214 16.77 -6.61 -17.99
N ASN A 215 17.93 -6.78 -18.63
CA ASN A 215 18.28 -8.03 -19.27
C ASN A 215 18.45 -9.15 -18.22
N ALA A 216 18.56 -10.41 -18.67
CA ALA A 216 18.60 -11.56 -17.77
C ALA A 216 19.82 -11.54 -16.83
N THR A 217 20.99 -11.12 -17.33
CA THR A 217 22.22 -11.04 -16.54
C THR A 217 22.11 -9.98 -15.44
N ASP A 218 21.62 -8.79 -15.77
CA ASP A 218 21.43 -7.70 -14.80
C ASP A 218 20.35 -8.06 -13.75
N GLU A 219 19.25 -8.72 -14.17
CA GLU A 219 18.20 -9.17 -13.23
C GLU A 219 18.76 -10.25 -12.27
N GLN A 220 19.63 -11.15 -12.73
CA GLN A 220 20.28 -12.14 -11.89
C GLN A 220 21.25 -11.47 -10.91
N SER A 221 22.16 -10.63 -11.39
CA SER A 221 23.10 -9.88 -10.55
C SER A 221 22.37 -9.05 -9.49
N LEU A 222 21.24 -8.43 -9.86
CA LEU A 222 20.39 -7.69 -8.92
C LEU A 222 19.81 -8.61 -7.84
N THR A 223 19.37 -9.82 -8.22
CA THR A 223 18.82 -10.80 -7.27
C THR A 223 19.91 -11.23 -6.27
N GLU A 224 21.08 -11.55 -6.74
CA GLU A 224 22.22 -11.95 -5.90
C GLU A 224 22.63 -10.84 -4.95
N TRP A 225 22.70 -9.59 -5.46
CA TRP A 225 22.98 -8.42 -4.62
C TRP A 225 21.89 -8.22 -3.55
N MET A 226 20.63 -8.33 -3.92
CA MET A 226 19.51 -8.17 -2.98
C MET A 226 19.54 -9.25 -1.88
N HIS A 227 19.83 -10.50 -2.23
CA HIS A 227 19.95 -11.59 -1.24
C HIS A 227 21.10 -11.33 -0.25
N THR A 228 22.23 -10.85 -0.76
CA THR A 228 23.41 -10.60 0.06
C THR A 228 23.25 -9.37 0.96
N ASN A 229 22.59 -8.32 0.48
CA ASN A 229 22.63 -6.99 1.11
C ASN A 229 21.34 -6.57 1.79
N LEU A 230 20.20 -7.24 1.57
CA LEU A 230 18.91 -6.82 2.10
C LEU A 230 18.35 -7.81 3.12
N ILE A 231 17.60 -7.25 4.03
CA ILE A 231 16.76 -7.98 4.99
C ILE A 231 15.38 -7.33 5.00
N MET A 232 14.34 -8.12 5.21
CA MET A 232 12.97 -7.66 5.24
C MET A 232 12.34 -7.94 6.59
N TYR A 233 11.59 -6.97 7.08
CA TYR A 233 10.63 -7.13 8.17
C TYR A 233 9.23 -7.00 7.61
N PHE A 234 8.28 -7.80 8.09
CA PHE A 234 6.91 -7.77 7.57
C PHE A 234 5.87 -7.85 8.68
N PHE A 235 4.69 -7.34 8.40
CA PHE A 235 3.56 -7.33 9.33
C PHE A 235 2.27 -7.72 8.59
N PRO A 236 1.74 -8.94 8.86
CA PRO A 236 0.45 -9.36 8.33
C PRO A 236 -0.68 -8.47 8.86
N THR A 237 -1.44 -7.84 7.98
CA THR A 237 -2.55 -6.97 8.35
C THR A 237 -3.48 -6.73 7.18
N THR A 238 -4.74 -6.39 7.48
CA THR A 238 -5.71 -5.93 6.49
C THR A 238 -5.76 -4.40 6.36
N ASP A 239 -5.17 -3.67 7.32
CA ASP A 239 -5.10 -2.20 7.34
C ASP A 239 -3.82 -1.66 6.69
N PHE A 240 -3.34 -2.34 5.65
CA PHE A 240 -2.03 -2.10 5.05
C PHE A 240 -1.88 -0.71 4.41
N ASP A 241 -2.96 -0.12 3.87
CA ASP A 241 -2.89 1.20 3.23
C ASP A 241 -2.59 2.32 4.25
N ASN A 242 -3.26 2.31 5.41
CA ASN A 242 -3.05 3.29 6.46
C ASN A 242 -1.66 3.13 7.11
N ILE A 243 -1.22 1.89 7.26
CA ILE A 243 0.09 1.58 7.83
C ILE A 243 1.21 2.01 6.87
N GLU A 244 1.06 1.84 5.55
CA GLU A 244 2.08 2.28 4.58
C GLU A 244 2.39 3.77 4.71
N LEU A 245 1.36 4.61 4.81
CA LEU A 245 1.55 6.05 4.99
C LEU A 245 2.29 6.38 6.30
N LYS A 246 1.97 5.68 7.40
CA LYS A 246 2.68 5.84 8.67
C LYS A 246 4.15 5.43 8.54
N LEU A 247 4.44 4.30 7.87
CA LEU A 247 5.81 3.82 7.65
C LEU A 247 6.61 4.77 6.76
N ILE A 248 6.03 5.27 5.65
CA ILE A 248 6.68 6.24 4.77
C ILE A 248 7.03 7.53 5.53
N ASN A 249 6.09 8.06 6.32
CA ASN A 249 6.32 9.29 7.08
C ASN A 249 7.33 9.10 8.22
N ASN A 250 7.35 7.93 8.85
CA ASN A 250 8.28 7.63 9.94
C ASN A 250 9.71 7.37 9.44
N PHE A 251 9.85 6.56 8.39
CA PHE A 251 11.15 6.12 7.92
C PHE A 251 11.72 6.94 6.76
N ILE A 252 10.90 7.70 6.07
CA ILE A 252 11.31 8.55 4.93
C ILE A 252 12.22 7.77 3.97
N PRO A 253 11.83 6.55 3.54
CA PRO A 253 12.72 5.64 2.86
C PRO A 253 13.10 6.20 1.48
N PRO A 254 14.40 6.23 1.12
CA PRO A 254 14.88 6.93 -0.07
C PRO A 254 14.38 6.34 -1.40
N LEU A 255 14.03 5.05 -1.43
CA LEU A 255 13.58 4.38 -2.65
C LEU A 255 12.04 4.47 -2.87
N ASN A 256 11.27 4.99 -1.92
CA ASN A 256 9.86 5.28 -2.11
C ASN A 256 9.70 6.61 -2.86
N LEU A 257 9.33 6.55 -4.13
CA LEU A 257 9.06 7.74 -4.95
C LEU A 257 7.60 8.21 -4.85
N LYS A 258 6.67 7.27 -4.69
CA LYS A 258 5.25 7.55 -4.56
C LYS A 258 4.92 7.79 -3.08
N ASP A 259 4.02 8.73 -2.83
CA ASP A 259 3.47 9.05 -1.50
C ASP A 259 4.50 9.51 -0.43
N ASN A 260 5.77 9.71 -0.84
CA ASN A 260 6.84 10.23 -0.01
C ASN A 260 7.06 11.72 -0.31
N HIS A 261 6.32 12.56 0.40
CA HIS A 261 6.32 14.02 0.20
C HIS A 261 7.28 14.77 1.15
N ASN A 262 8.10 14.05 1.90
CA ASN A 262 9.05 14.64 2.82
C ASN A 262 10.17 15.36 2.06
N ASN A 263 10.66 16.48 2.60
CA ASN A 263 11.74 17.26 2.01
C ASN A 263 13.12 16.55 2.10
N ILE A 264 13.31 15.70 3.10
CA ILE A 264 14.51 14.85 3.21
C ILE A 264 14.55 13.92 2.01
N ASN A 265 15.71 13.74 1.41
CA ASN A 265 15.93 12.91 0.22
C ASN A 265 15.22 13.41 -1.07
N THR A 266 14.71 14.62 -1.14
CA THR A 266 14.02 15.13 -2.35
C THR A 266 14.94 15.09 -3.57
N ASP A 267 16.18 15.55 -3.45
CA ASP A 267 17.13 15.55 -4.57
C ASP A 267 17.58 14.14 -4.96
N PHE A 268 17.76 13.26 -3.97
CA PHE A 268 18.03 11.84 -4.25
C PHE A 268 16.85 11.18 -4.98
N ARG A 269 15.61 11.41 -4.53
CA ARG A 269 14.42 10.87 -5.22
C ARG A 269 14.25 11.44 -6.62
N ARG A 270 14.60 12.71 -6.85
CA ARG A 270 14.62 13.31 -8.19
C ARG A 270 15.66 12.64 -9.08
N LEU A 271 16.88 12.46 -8.58
CA LEU A 271 17.93 11.71 -9.29
C LEU A 271 17.47 10.30 -9.63
N LEU A 272 16.94 9.56 -8.65
CA LEU A 272 16.43 8.20 -8.85
C LEU A 272 15.30 8.15 -9.87
N SER A 273 14.38 9.12 -9.84
CA SER A 273 13.30 9.22 -10.84
C SER A 273 13.85 9.41 -12.25
N ASN A 274 14.87 10.26 -12.42
CA ASN A 274 15.53 10.49 -13.70
C ASN A 274 16.25 9.21 -14.19
N LEU A 275 17.02 8.54 -13.32
CA LEU A 275 17.68 7.27 -13.65
C LEU A 275 16.67 6.18 -14.08
N ARG A 276 15.49 6.15 -13.46
CA ARG A 276 14.42 5.21 -13.83
C ARG A 276 13.70 5.56 -15.13
N ALA A 277 13.72 6.81 -15.53
CA ALA A 277 13.10 7.29 -16.77
C ALA A 277 14.03 7.15 -17.99
N THR A 278 15.35 7.16 -17.78
CA THR A 278 16.34 7.05 -18.85
C THR A 278 16.22 5.69 -19.52
N LYS A 279 15.83 5.69 -20.78
CA LYS A 279 15.91 4.51 -21.68
C LYS A 279 17.28 4.60 -22.37
N ASN A 280 18.27 3.91 -21.84
CA ASN A 280 19.58 3.78 -22.49
C ASN A 280 19.52 2.76 -23.62
#